data_73eb0def99425289241b7c53f48a209a
#
_entry.id   73eb0def99425289241b7c53f48a209a
#
_cell.length_a   1.000
_cell.length_b   1.000
_cell.length_c   1.000
_cell.angle_alpha   90.00
_cell.angle_beta   90.00
_cell.angle_gamma   90.00
#
_symmetry.space_group_name_H-M   'P 1'
#
loop_
_entity.id
_entity.type
_entity.pdbx_description
1 polymer ?
#
loop_
_entity_poly.entity_id
_entity_poly.type
_entity_poly.pdbx_seq_one_letter_code
_entity_poly.pdbx_strand_id
1 'polypeptide(L)'
;VMILENTLLKQEKWRFLDQTTPNPAFDALQSYATDDTLCRFIGAELSPPTVRGWVHEKTVSIGIQDTKLPNLQEGIRFLEKEGYRVVLRNSGGLAVVLDRDILNLSLVLPDVRKGIAINRGYDTMLTLIQDMFADFNQVIKAYEIENSYCPGSYDLSIDGKKFAGISQRRMARGVAVQIYLGIDGNQDERAELIRSFYQKSGKDLQDKYHFPDVDKRFMSTLSKLLDTELSLNDVVLRLLNSMRFYADDLFSSTLSAEELDMLPTYYERILERNRKIM
;
A
#
# COMPACT_ATOMS: atom_id res chain seq x y z
N VAL A 1 -28.17 6.46 5.72
CA VAL A 1 -28.66 5.07 5.67
C VAL A 1 -28.63 4.53 4.24
N MET A 2 -28.82 5.35 3.21
CA MET A 2 -28.84 4.91 1.78
C MET A 2 -27.46 4.67 1.13
N ILE A 3 -26.36 5.04 1.76
CA ILE A 3 -24.99 4.93 1.20
C ILE A 3 -24.35 3.54 1.47
N LEU A 4 -24.81 2.82 2.48
CA LEU A 4 -24.22 1.55 2.92
C LEU A 4 -24.54 0.33 2.02
N GLU A 5 -25.65 0.36 1.29
CA GLU A 5 -26.11 -0.84 0.55
C GLU A 5 -25.35 -1.15 -0.74
N ASN A 6 -24.53 -0.23 -1.24
CA ASN A 6 -23.83 -0.40 -2.52
C ASN A 6 -22.29 -0.29 -2.42
N THR A 7 -21.73 -0.33 -1.21
CA THR A 7 -20.29 -0.28 -1.01
C THR A 7 -19.65 -1.67 -1.13
N LEU A 8 -18.44 -1.75 -1.70
CA LEU A 8 -17.65 -2.99 -1.70
C LEU A 8 -17.20 -3.43 -0.30
N LEU A 9 -17.25 -2.53 0.68
CA LEU A 9 -16.94 -2.85 2.08
C LEU A 9 -18.00 -3.73 2.72
N LYS A 10 -19.27 -3.62 2.30
CA LYS A 10 -20.36 -4.45 2.85
C LYS A 10 -20.23 -5.88 2.32
N GLN A 11 -19.84 -6.79 3.20
CA GLN A 11 -19.67 -8.21 2.92
C GLN A 11 -20.33 -9.02 4.05
N GLU A 12 -20.80 -10.21 3.73
CA GLU A 12 -21.29 -11.17 4.72
C GLU A 12 -20.16 -11.53 5.70
N LYS A 13 -18.96 -11.79 5.17
CA LYS A 13 -17.80 -12.14 5.97
C LYS A 13 -16.58 -11.33 5.55
N TRP A 14 -15.83 -10.88 6.55
CA TRP A 14 -14.47 -10.35 6.36
C TRP A 14 -13.48 -11.14 7.19
N ARG A 15 -12.40 -11.58 6.58
CA ARG A 15 -11.23 -12.11 7.29
C ARG A 15 -10.26 -10.97 7.56
N PHE A 16 -9.77 -10.85 8.79
CA PHE A 16 -8.62 -10.03 9.11
C PHE A 16 -7.37 -10.90 9.17
N LEU A 17 -6.39 -10.58 8.33
CA LEU A 17 -5.07 -11.22 8.31
C LEU A 17 -4.05 -10.24 8.88
N ASP A 18 -3.59 -10.51 10.10
CA ASP A 18 -2.62 -9.66 10.79
C ASP A 18 -1.18 -10.08 10.49
N GLN A 19 -0.45 -9.22 9.78
CA GLN A 19 0.99 -9.31 9.51
C GLN A 19 1.69 -8.00 9.87
N THR A 20 1.18 -7.29 10.88
CA THR A 20 1.71 -6.00 11.33
C THR A 20 2.88 -6.13 12.29
N THR A 21 3.14 -7.31 12.83
CA THR A 21 4.33 -7.55 13.66
C THR A 21 5.56 -7.60 12.76
N PRO A 22 6.54 -6.69 12.95
CA PRO A 22 7.76 -6.69 12.18
C PRO A 22 8.50 -8.03 12.28
N ASN A 23 8.85 -8.60 11.15
CA ASN A 23 9.61 -9.84 11.07
C ASN A 23 10.71 -9.69 9.99
N PRO A 24 11.99 -9.64 10.37
CA PRO A 24 13.09 -9.50 9.42
C PRO A 24 13.18 -10.61 8.36
N ALA A 25 12.62 -11.80 8.66
CA ALA A 25 12.54 -12.91 7.71
C ALA A 25 11.38 -12.80 6.73
N PHE A 26 10.45 -11.85 6.94
CA PHE A 26 9.30 -11.60 6.09
C PHE A 26 9.53 -10.33 5.28
N ASP A 27 9.99 -10.47 4.06
CA ASP A 27 10.30 -9.33 3.18
C ASP A 27 9.08 -8.83 2.38
N ALA A 28 9.24 -7.67 1.73
CA ALA A 28 8.16 -7.05 0.97
C ALA A 28 7.73 -7.89 -0.25
N LEU A 29 8.62 -8.70 -0.84
CA LEU A 29 8.25 -9.59 -1.93
C LEU A 29 7.27 -10.68 -1.46
N GLN A 30 7.43 -11.17 -0.23
CA GLN A 30 6.49 -12.09 0.40
C GLN A 30 5.12 -11.42 0.63
N SER A 31 5.10 -10.14 0.99
CA SER A 31 3.85 -9.38 1.11
C SER A 31 3.11 -9.27 -0.22
N TYR A 32 3.80 -9.00 -1.31
CA TYR A 32 3.20 -8.95 -2.64
C TYR A 32 2.74 -10.34 -3.13
N ALA A 33 3.50 -11.38 -2.82
CA ALA A 33 3.11 -12.76 -3.11
C ALA A 33 1.87 -13.19 -2.31
N THR A 34 1.75 -12.71 -1.07
CA THR A 34 0.56 -12.95 -0.24
C THR A 34 -0.68 -12.33 -0.89
N ASP A 35 -0.60 -11.08 -1.36
CA ASP A 35 -1.73 -10.45 -2.05
C ASP A 35 -2.08 -11.15 -3.36
N ASP A 36 -1.09 -11.62 -4.15
CA ASP A 36 -1.33 -12.43 -5.35
C ASP A 36 -2.00 -13.77 -5.01
N THR A 37 -1.58 -14.41 -3.93
CA THR A 37 -2.20 -15.66 -3.42
C THR A 37 -3.65 -15.40 -3.02
N LEU A 38 -3.90 -14.37 -2.22
CA LEU A 38 -5.24 -13.99 -1.78
C LEU A 38 -6.15 -13.64 -2.98
N CYS A 39 -5.64 -12.88 -3.95
CA CYS A 39 -6.39 -12.59 -5.19
C CYS A 39 -6.80 -13.87 -5.92
N ARG A 40 -5.93 -14.89 -5.97
CA ARG A 40 -6.24 -16.16 -6.61
C ARG A 40 -7.36 -16.91 -5.91
N PHE A 41 -7.29 -17.02 -4.58
CA PHE A 41 -8.28 -17.78 -3.80
C PHE A 41 -9.61 -17.04 -3.66
N ILE A 42 -9.56 -15.74 -3.40
CA ILE A 42 -10.75 -14.90 -3.25
C ILE A 42 -11.45 -14.71 -4.61
N GLY A 43 -10.68 -14.52 -5.69
CA GLY A 43 -11.23 -14.44 -7.04
C GLY A 43 -11.85 -15.76 -7.55
N ALA A 44 -11.48 -16.89 -6.96
CA ALA A 44 -12.10 -18.19 -7.19
C ALA A 44 -13.22 -18.51 -6.20
N GLU A 45 -13.55 -17.59 -5.29
CA GLU A 45 -14.54 -17.75 -4.21
C GLU A 45 -14.23 -18.93 -3.26
N LEU A 46 -12.92 -19.29 -3.12
CA LEU A 46 -12.41 -20.33 -2.22
C LEU A 46 -12.01 -19.77 -0.85
N SER A 47 -11.81 -18.46 -0.75
CA SER A 47 -11.54 -17.74 0.49
C SER A 47 -12.43 -16.51 0.60
N PRO A 48 -12.80 -16.09 1.81
CA PRO A 48 -13.62 -14.90 2.01
C PRO A 48 -12.82 -13.63 1.68
N PRO A 49 -13.49 -12.50 1.35
CA PRO A 49 -12.88 -11.20 1.30
C PRO A 49 -11.99 -10.96 2.52
N THR A 50 -10.80 -10.41 2.29
CA THR A 50 -9.78 -10.30 3.32
C THR A 50 -9.28 -8.86 3.42
N VAL A 51 -9.28 -8.30 4.64
CA VAL A 51 -8.50 -7.12 4.98
C VAL A 51 -7.21 -7.59 5.65
N ARG A 52 -6.08 -7.11 5.15
CA ARG A 52 -4.76 -7.50 5.61
C ARG A 52 -3.98 -6.27 6.04
N GLY A 53 -3.39 -6.30 7.24
CA GLY A 53 -2.42 -5.31 7.70
C GLY A 53 -1.00 -5.88 7.62
N TRP A 54 -0.02 -5.10 7.15
CA TRP A 54 1.37 -5.53 7.06
C TRP A 54 2.34 -4.35 7.15
N VAL A 55 3.54 -4.63 7.69
CA VAL A 55 4.59 -3.65 7.97
C VAL A 55 5.94 -4.24 7.59
N HIS A 56 6.84 -3.40 7.12
CA HIS A 56 8.24 -3.77 6.85
C HIS A 56 9.21 -2.83 7.54
N GLU A 57 10.47 -3.21 7.58
CA GLU A 57 11.55 -2.36 8.07
C GLU A 57 12.43 -1.91 6.90
N LYS A 58 12.83 -0.64 6.90
CA LYS A 58 13.83 -0.06 5.98
C LYS A 58 13.83 -0.65 4.58
N THR A 59 12.70 -0.56 3.90
CA THR A 59 12.52 -1.04 2.53
C THR A 59 12.08 0.10 1.63
N VAL A 60 12.67 0.25 0.46
CA VAL A 60 12.14 1.09 -0.62
C VAL A 60 11.55 0.18 -1.69
N SER A 61 10.27 0.34 -1.92
CA SER A 61 9.53 -0.39 -2.96
C SER A 61 9.41 0.47 -4.21
N ILE A 62 10.17 0.13 -5.25
CA ILE A 62 10.12 0.82 -6.54
C ILE A 62 9.03 0.25 -7.44
N GLY A 63 8.54 1.07 -8.37
CA GLY A 63 7.58 0.65 -9.39
C GLY A 63 8.26 0.28 -10.71
N ILE A 64 7.47 -0.30 -11.63
CA ILE A 64 8.00 -0.69 -12.95
C ILE A 64 8.49 0.52 -13.76
N GLN A 65 7.91 1.70 -13.56
CA GLN A 65 8.36 2.91 -14.25
C GLN A 65 9.73 3.38 -13.77
N ASP A 66 10.06 3.17 -12.48
CA ASP A 66 11.37 3.52 -11.93
C ASP A 66 12.50 2.73 -12.61
N THR A 67 12.21 1.54 -13.16
CA THR A 67 13.20 0.75 -13.91
C THR A 67 13.65 1.40 -15.22
N LYS A 68 13.02 2.51 -15.63
CA LYS A 68 13.38 3.29 -16.82
C LYS A 68 14.35 4.44 -16.50
N LEU A 69 14.73 4.62 -15.25
CA LEU A 69 15.72 5.60 -14.84
C LEU A 69 17.10 5.26 -15.43
N PRO A 70 17.79 6.21 -16.07
CA PRO A 70 19.06 5.95 -16.77
C PRO A 70 20.15 5.35 -15.88
N ASN A 71 20.24 5.80 -14.64
CA ASN A 71 21.25 5.40 -13.67
C ASN A 71 20.61 4.67 -12.46
N LEU A 72 19.59 3.83 -12.70
CA LEU A 72 18.86 3.12 -11.65
C LEU A 72 19.79 2.43 -10.64
N GLN A 73 20.85 1.77 -11.11
CA GLN A 73 21.78 1.03 -10.26
C GLN A 73 22.56 1.95 -9.29
N GLU A 74 22.80 3.21 -9.64
CA GLU A 74 23.39 4.18 -8.72
C GLU A 74 22.42 4.59 -7.62
N GLY A 75 21.14 4.78 -8.01
CA GLY A 75 20.09 5.03 -7.04
C GLY A 75 19.88 3.87 -6.07
N ILE A 76 19.90 2.63 -6.57
CA ILE A 76 19.80 1.43 -5.73
C ILE A 76 20.95 1.35 -4.75
N ARG A 77 22.20 1.48 -5.22
CA ARG A 77 23.40 1.48 -4.34
C ARG A 77 23.35 2.58 -3.29
N PHE A 78 22.80 3.74 -3.64
CA PHE A 78 22.59 4.81 -2.65
C PHE A 78 21.62 4.35 -1.56
N LEU A 79 20.46 3.81 -1.90
CA LEU A 79 19.45 3.34 -0.92
C LEU A 79 20.02 2.23 -0.03
N GLU A 80 20.75 1.29 -0.61
CA GLU A 80 21.42 0.21 0.14
C GLU A 80 22.45 0.73 1.12
N LYS A 81 23.24 1.75 0.72
CA LYS A 81 24.20 2.44 1.61
C LYS A 81 23.51 3.14 2.78
N GLU A 82 22.31 3.69 2.56
CA GLU A 82 21.46 4.26 3.61
C GLU A 82 20.78 3.17 4.49
N GLY A 83 21.04 1.89 4.20
CA GLY A 83 20.56 0.74 4.97
C GLY A 83 19.17 0.25 4.59
N TYR A 84 18.68 0.63 3.40
CA TYR A 84 17.38 0.18 2.88
C TYR A 84 17.54 -1.01 1.95
N ARG A 85 16.62 -1.97 2.07
CA ARG A 85 16.41 -2.98 1.02
C ARG A 85 15.63 -2.33 -0.13
N VAL A 86 15.94 -2.71 -1.35
CA VAL A 86 15.20 -2.23 -2.51
C VAL A 86 14.49 -3.41 -3.17
N VAL A 87 13.21 -3.26 -3.45
CA VAL A 87 12.39 -4.28 -4.10
C VAL A 87 11.54 -3.66 -5.21
N LEU A 88 11.31 -4.41 -6.28
CA LEU A 88 10.37 -4.04 -7.34
C LEU A 88 9.01 -4.68 -7.06
N ARG A 89 7.98 -3.84 -6.84
CA ARG A 89 6.63 -4.36 -6.63
C ARG A 89 5.91 -4.73 -7.93
N ASN A 90 4.84 -5.47 -7.79
CA ASN A 90 4.00 -5.96 -8.89
C ASN A 90 2.70 -5.16 -9.10
N SER A 91 2.51 -4.07 -8.36
CA SER A 91 1.42 -3.09 -8.55
C SER A 91 1.94 -1.80 -9.18
N GLY A 92 1.03 -0.88 -9.53
CA GLY A 92 1.37 0.40 -10.15
C GLY A 92 2.05 1.40 -9.20
N GLY A 93 2.45 2.55 -9.76
CA GLY A 93 3.06 3.66 -9.04
C GLY A 93 4.59 3.68 -9.11
N LEU A 94 5.18 4.58 -8.34
CA LEU A 94 6.60 4.91 -8.25
C LEU A 94 7.17 4.55 -6.87
N ALA A 95 8.44 4.88 -6.60
CA ALA A 95 9.11 4.54 -5.34
C ALA A 95 8.36 5.04 -4.09
N VAL A 96 8.24 4.16 -3.09
CA VAL A 96 7.69 4.45 -1.76
C VAL A 96 8.59 3.88 -0.68
N VAL A 97 8.63 4.53 0.48
CA VAL A 97 9.33 4.01 1.67
C VAL A 97 8.37 3.14 2.48
N LEU A 98 8.86 2.00 2.91
CA LEU A 98 8.21 1.10 3.86
C LEU A 98 9.12 0.95 5.07
N ASP A 99 8.65 1.40 6.22
CA ASP A 99 9.35 1.25 7.50
C ASP A 99 8.34 0.92 8.61
N ARG A 100 8.81 0.84 9.86
CA ARG A 100 8.00 0.42 11.01
C ARG A 100 6.80 1.34 11.31
N ASP A 101 6.84 2.60 10.86
CA ASP A 101 5.79 3.59 11.09
C ASP A 101 4.90 3.79 9.85
N ILE A 102 5.08 2.94 8.85
CA ILE A 102 4.23 2.84 7.66
C ILE A 102 3.38 1.57 7.76
N LEU A 103 2.09 1.74 8.00
CA LEU A 103 1.13 0.64 7.90
C LEU A 103 0.68 0.46 6.46
N ASN A 104 0.79 -0.74 5.95
CA ASN A 104 0.17 -1.09 4.69
C ASN A 104 -1.11 -1.87 4.95
N LEU A 105 -2.16 -1.56 4.19
CA LEU A 105 -3.41 -2.32 4.18
C LEU A 105 -3.69 -2.83 2.77
N SER A 106 -4.24 -4.04 2.70
CA SER A 106 -4.76 -4.62 1.45
C SER A 106 -6.20 -5.05 1.66
N LEU A 107 -7.14 -4.47 0.90
CA LEU A 107 -8.50 -4.98 0.78
C LEU A 107 -8.53 -5.92 -0.41
N VAL A 108 -8.68 -7.21 -0.17
CA VAL A 108 -8.72 -8.20 -1.23
C VAL A 108 -10.15 -8.68 -1.44
N LEU A 109 -10.65 -8.47 -2.65
CA LEU A 109 -12.05 -8.63 -3.03
C LEU A 109 -12.18 -9.51 -4.28
N PRO A 110 -13.27 -10.29 -4.41
CA PRO A 110 -13.55 -11.01 -5.64
C PRO A 110 -14.00 -10.03 -6.74
N ASP A 111 -13.35 -10.09 -7.89
CA ASP A 111 -13.70 -9.32 -9.10
C ASP A 111 -14.52 -10.19 -10.06
N VAL A 112 -15.64 -10.67 -9.54
CA VAL A 112 -16.57 -11.58 -10.23
C VAL A 112 -17.86 -10.86 -10.62
N ARG A 113 -18.68 -11.50 -11.46
CA ARG A 113 -19.97 -10.97 -11.92
C ARG A 113 -19.83 -9.68 -12.74
N LYS A 114 -20.15 -8.50 -12.14
CA LYS A 114 -20.11 -7.21 -12.84
C LYS A 114 -18.72 -6.59 -12.93
N GLY A 115 -17.73 -7.19 -12.27
CA GLY A 115 -16.41 -6.62 -12.13
C GLY A 115 -16.36 -5.40 -11.19
N ILE A 116 -15.15 -5.07 -10.74
CA ILE A 116 -14.89 -3.88 -9.91
C ILE A 116 -14.18 -2.85 -10.81
N ALA A 117 -14.83 -1.73 -11.11
CA ALA A 117 -14.17 -0.62 -11.80
C ALA A 117 -12.97 -0.10 -10.98
N ILE A 118 -11.92 0.36 -11.65
CA ILE A 118 -10.68 0.80 -10.99
C ILE A 118 -10.98 1.88 -9.94
N ASN A 119 -11.70 2.94 -10.32
CA ASN A 119 -12.03 4.03 -9.40
C ASN A 119 -12.88 3.53 -8.22
N ARG A 120 -13.80 2.59 -8.45
CA ARG A 120 -14.62 2.02 -7.38
C ARG A 120 -13.77 1.31 -6.31
N GLY A 121 -12.68 0.64 -6.70
CA GLY A 121 -11.72 0.07 -5.76
C GLY A 121 -11.02 1.16 -4.94
N TYR A 122 -10.57 2.22 -5.59
CA TYR A 122 -9.95 3.36 -4.90
C TYR A 122 -10.91 4.07 -3.96
N ASP A 123 -12.15 4.36 -4.40
CA ASP A 123 -13.18 5.00 -3.57
C ASP A 123 -13.52 4.16 -2.34
N THR A 124 -13.48 2.83 -2.47
CA THR A 124 -13.70 1.90 -1.35
C THR A 124 -12.63 2.07 -0.26
N MET A 125 -11.36 2.15 -0.65
CA MET A 125 -10.28 2.38 0.31
C MET A 125 -10.35 3.78 0.92
N LEU A 126 -10.63 4.81 0.11
CA LEU A 126 -10.83 6.18 0.60
C LEU A 126 -11.93 6.23 1.66
N THR A 127 -13.09 5.63 1.40
CA THR A 127 -14.21 5.56 2.35
C THR A 127 -13.78 4.92 3.66
N LEU A 128 -13.09 3.78 3.60
CA LEU A 128 -12.59 3.10 4.80
C LEU A 128 -11.68 4.01 5.63
N ILE A 129 -10.72 4.69 4.98
CA ILE A 129 -9.79 5.59 5.70
C ILE A 129 -10.53 6.80 6.29
N GLN A 130 -11.49 7.38 5.57
CA GLN A 130 -12.32 8.46 6.09
C GLN A 130 -13.11 8.02 7.33
N ASP A 131 -13.68 6.83 7.32
CA ASP A 131 -14.44 6.29 8.47
C ASP A 131 -13.53 5.99 9.67
N MET A 132 -12.33 5.46 9.43
CA MET A 132 -11.36 5.18 10.49
C MET A 132 -10.95 6.43 11.29
N PHE A 133 -10.99 7.61 10.67
CA PHE A 133 -10.53 8.86 11.27
C PHE A 133 -11.63 9.95 11.35
N ALA A 134 -12.90 9.56 11.22
CA ALA A 134 -14.04 10.47 11.21
C ALA A 134 -14.20 11.30 12.50
N ASP A 135 -13.70 10.79 13.63
CA ASP A 135 -13.75 11.44 14.94
C ASP A 135 -12.78 12.64 15.10
N PHE A 136 -11.81 12.80 14.18
CA PHE A 136 -10.82 13.89 14.24
C PHE A 136 -11.29 15.20 13.61
N ASN A 137 -12.48 15.26 13.02
CA ASN A 137 -13.00 16.44 12.33
C ASN A 137 -12.07 17.04 11.25
N GLN A 138 -11.15 16.26 10.72
CA GLN A 138 -10.26 16.61 9.62
C GLN A 138 -10.82 16.10 8.30
N VAL A 139 -10.62 16.87 7.24
CA VAL A 139 -11.13 16.49 5.90
C VAL A 139 -10.04 15.76 5.13
N ILE A 140 -10.18 14.44 5.02
CA ILE A 140 -9.33 13.62 4.17
C ILE A 140 -9.82 13.73 2.72
N LYS A 141 -8.95 14.19 1.83
CA LYS A 141 -9.21 14.34 0.39
C LYS A 141 -8.35 13.40 -0.42
N ALA A 142 -8.86 13.00 -1.60
CA ALA A 142 -8.12 12.20 -2.58
C ALA A 142 -7.92 13.03 -3.85
N TYR A 143 -6.68 13.39 -4.16
CA TYR A 143 -6.26 14.02 -5.40
C TYR A 143 -4.72 13.96 -5.50
N GLU A 144 -4.19 14.15 -6.70
CA GLU A 144 -2.75 14.07 -6.95
C GLU A 144 -1.98 15.20 -6.24
N ILE A 145 -0.95 14.82 -5.48
CA ILE A 145 0.01 15.74 -4.86
C ILE A 145 1.32 15.61 -5.64
N GLU A 146 1.47 16.37 -6.70
CA GLU A 146 2.55 16.25 -7.70
C GLU A 146 3.97 16.24 -7.10
N ASN A 147 4.21 17.04 -6.06
CA ASN A 147 5.50 17.15 -5.40
C ASN A 147 5.70 16.14 -4.25
N SER A 148 4.82 15.17 -4.11
CA SER A 148 5.03 14.04 -3.21
C SER A 148 5.82 12.92 -3.89
N TYR A 149 6.37 11.97 -3.14
CA TYR A 149 6.85 10.74 -3.79
C TYR A 149 5.65 9.85 -4.21
N CYS A 150 5.80 9.15 -5.33
CA CYS A 150 4.77 8.31 -5.92
C CYS A 150 3.42 9.06 -6.07
N PRO A 151 3.36 10.22 -6.78
CA PRO A 151 2.11 10.95 -6.94
C PRO A 151 1.08 10.12 -7.72
N GLY A 152 -0.19 10.31 -7.40
CA GLY A 152 -1.30 9.63 -8.05
C GLY A 152 -2.65 10.27 -7.70
N SER A 153 -3.66 10.06 -8.56
CA SER A 153 -4.98 10.67 -8.42
C SER A 153 -5.73 10.30 -7.13
N TYR A 154 -5.25 9.28 -6.41
CA TYR A 154 -5.77 8.87 -5.10
C TYR A 154 -4.69 8.98 -4.01
N ASP A 155 -3.93 10.07 -4.03
CA ASP A 155 -3.13 10.46 -2.87
C ASP A 155 -4.05 10.97 -1.78
N LEU A 156 -3.98 10.40 -0.58
CA LEU A 156 -4.77 10.88 0.54
C LEU A 156 -4.00 11.97 1.29
N SER A 157 -4.69 13.08 1.50
CA SER A 157 -4.11 14.27 2.12
C SER A 157 -5.06 14.95 3.08
N ILE A 158 -4.48 15.66 4.05
CA ILE A 158 -5.14 16.64 4.91
C ILE A 158 -4.40 17.96 4.69
N ASP A 159 -5.14 19.04 4.42
CA ASP A 159 -4.60 20.37 4.14
C ASP A 159 -3.47 20.39 3.08
N GLY A 160 -3.62 19.57 2.04
CA GLY A 160 -2.68 19.51 0.93
C GLY A 160 -1.38 18.76 1.25
N LYS A 161 -1.26 18.10 2.40
CA LYS A 161 -0.11 17.29 2.77
C LYS A 161 -0.47 15.80 2.71
N LYS A 162 0.18 15.09 1.80
CA LYS A 162 -0.01 13.66 1.58
C LYS A 162 0.52 12.84 2.76
N PHE A 163 -0.30 11.88 3.22
CA PHE A 163 0.09 10.89 4.22
C PHE A 163 -0.09 9.45 3.74
N ALA A 164 -0.75 9.25 2.59
CA ALA A 164 -1.01 7.92 2.05
C ALA A 164 -1.10 7.93 0.52
N GLY A 165 -0.91 6.76 -0.09
CA GLY A 165 -1.11 6.54 -1.52
C GLY A 165 -1.73 5.17 -1.76
N ILE A 166 -2.65 5.07 -2.73
CA ILE A 166 -3.41 3.87 -3.03
C ILE A 166 -2.98 3.30 -4.38
N SER A 167 -2.84 1.99 -4.45
CA SER A 167 -2.61 1.24 -5.69
C SER A 167 -3.53 0.02 -5.77
N GLN A 168 -3.58 -0.62 -6.92
CA GLN A 168 -4.33 -1.86 -7.10
C GLN A 168 -3.49 -2.93 -7.78
N ARG A 169 -3.64 -4.14 -7.30
CA ARG A 169 -3.16 -5.36 -7.95
C ARG A 169 -4.37 -6.19 -8.36
N ARG A 170 -4.46 -6.52 -9.64
CA ARG A 170 -5.56 -7.30 -10.22
C ARG A 170 -5.02 -8.56 -10.86
N MET A 171 -5.49 -9.70 -10.42
CA MET A 171 -5.14 -10.98 -11.00
C MET A 171 -6.14 -12.07 -10.64
N ALA A 172 -6.28 -13.08 -11.48
CA ALA A 172 -7.09 -14.29 -11.25
C ALA A 172 -8.52 -13.99 -10.74
N ARG A 173 -9.15 -12.94 -11.26
CA ARG A 173 -10.46 -12.42 -10.83
C ARG A 173 -10.51 -11.98 -9.36
N GLY A 174 -9.38 -11.61 -8.80
CA GLY A 174 -9.27 -10.94 -7.52
C GLY A 174 -8.68 -9.54 -7.69
N VAL A 175 -9.05 -8.65 -6.79
CA VAL A 175 -8.50 -7.29 -6.69
C VAL A 175 -7.97 -7.07 -5.29
N ALA A 176 -6.69 -6.77 -5.15
CA ALA A 176 -6.13 -6.20 -3.94
C ALA A 176 -6.03 -4.68 -4.09
N VAL A 177 -6.83 -3.95 -3.35
CA VAL A 177 -6.71 -2.50 -3.20
C VAL A 177 -5.74 -2.25 -2.06
N GLN A 178 -4.59 -1.71 -2.38
CA GLN A 178 -3.46 -1.55 -1.47
C GLN A 178 -3.27 -0.08 -1.12
N ILE A 179 -2.95 0.20 0.14
CA ILE A 179 -2.59 1.54 0.61
C ILE A 179 -1.37 1.45 1.51
N TYR A 180 -0.46 2.42 1.41
CA TYR A 180 0.47 2.70 2.50
C TYR A 180 -0.04 3.91 3.29
N LEU A 181 0.05 3.85 4.61
CA LEU A 181 -0.33 4.90 5.56
C LEU A 181 0.91 5.34 6.34
N GLY A 182 1.35 6.57 6.18
CA GLY A 182 2.35 7.19 7.04
C GLY A 182 1.75 7.56 8.38
N ILE A 183 1.85 6.65 9.36
CA ILE A 183 1.25 6.86 10.68
C ILE A 183 2.07 7.87 11.46
N ASP A 184 3.37 7.62 11.60
CA ASP A 184 4.28 8.44 12.38
C ASP A 184 5.71 8.40 11.80
N GLY A 185 6.70 8.79 12.59
CA GLY A 185 8.10 8.81 12.20
C GLY A 185 8.52 10.08 11.45
N ASN A 186 9.69 10.03 10.80
CA ASN A 186 10.25 11.20 10.12
C ASN A 186 9.91 11.22 8.63
N GLN A 187 8.77 11.83 8.29
CA GLN A 187 8.35 11.96 6.88
C GLN A 187 9.29 12.83 6.05
N ASP A 188 9.96 13.81 6.67
CA ASP A 188 10.91 14.65 5.98
C ASP A 188 12.15 13.86 5.50
N GLU A 189 12.64 12.92 6.32
CA GLU A 189 13.73 12.01 5.95
C GLU A 189 13.30 11.05 4.82
N ARG A 190 12.07 10.50 4.88
CA ARG A 190 11.53 9.65 3.82
C ARG A 190 11.46 10.39 2.48
N ALA A 191 10.96 11.62 2.50
CA ALA A 191 10.86 12.44 1.30
C ALA A 191 12.25 12.77 0.72
N GLU A 192 13.22 13.14 1.56
CA GLU A 192 14.57 13.44 1.12
C GLU A 192 15.32 12.20 0.60
N LEU A 193 15.08 11.04 1.20
CA LEU A 193 15.62 9.76 0.72
C LEU A 193 15.16 9.47 -0.71
N ILE A 194 13.86 9.59 -0.99
CA ILE A 194 13.30 9.34 -2.33
C ILE A 194 13.74 10.44 -3.31
N ARG A 195 13.78 11.69 -2.90
CA ARG A 195 14.33 12.78 -3.71
C ARG A 195 15.77 12.48 -4.16
N SER A 196 16.62 12.10 -3.20
CA SER A 196 18.02 11.76 -3.48
C SER A 196 18.14 10.52 -4.37
N PHE A 197 17.29 9.51 -4.18
CA PHE A 197 17.19 8.34 -5.06
C PHE A 197 16.95 8.76 -6.52
N TYR A 198 15.94 9.60 -6.78
CA TYR A 198 15.64 10.05 -8.14
C TYR A 198 16.77 10.86 -8.76
N GLN A 199 17.40 11.76 -7.99
CA GLN A 199 18.54 12.55 -8.47
C GLN A 199 19.72 11.65 -8.87
N LYS A 200 20.09 10.70 -7.99
CA LYS A 200 21.19 9.75 -8.25
C LYS A 200 20.87 8.77 -9.37
N SER A 201 19.60 8.43 -9.53
CA SER A 201 19.13 7.58 -10.63
C SER A 201 19.03 8.32 -11.98
N GLY A 202 19.38 9.62 -12.03
CA GLY A 202 19.44 10.39 -13.28
C GLY A 202 18.08 10.75 -13.84
N LYS A 203 17.09 11.10 -13.00
CA LYS A 203 15.75 11.47 -13.48
C LYS A 203 15.77 12.60 -14.51
N ASP A 204 16.71 13.55 -14.38
CA ASP A 204 16.83 14.73 -15.25
C ASP A 204 17.66 14.46 -16.53
N LEU A 205 18.17 13.24 -16.71
CA LEU A 205 18.94 12.83 -17.90
C LEU A 205 18.07 12.24 -19.02
N GLN A 206 16.74 12.28 -18.86
CA GLN A 206 15.79 11.77 -19.83
C GLN A 206 14.48 12.55 -19.77
N ASP A 207 13.79 12.69 -20.92
CA ASP A 207 12.51 13.43 -21.04
C ASP A 207 11.32 12.51 -21.33
N LYS A 208 11.56 11.22 -21.50
CA LYS A 208 10.51 10.26 -21.93
C LYS A 208 9.54 9.90 -20.81
N TYR A 209 10.02 9.86 -19.57
CA TYR A 209 9.25 9.45 -18.41
C TYR A 209 9.26 10.57 -17.38
N HIS A 210 8.11 10.80 -16.77
CA HIS A 210 7.99 11.80 -15.72
C HIS A 210 8.25 11.17 -14.35
N PHE A 211 9.19 11.77 -13.60
CA PHE A 211 9.49 11.43 -12.22
C PHE A 211 9.29 12.65 -11.31
N PRO A 212 8.81 12.47 -10.07
CA PRO A 212 8.42 13.59 -9.23
C PRO A 212 9.60 14.42 -8.75
N ASP A 213 9.39 15.73 -8.65
CA ASP A 213 10.23 16.63 -7.88
C ASP A 213 9.79 16.62 -6.41
N VAL A 214 10.28 15.62 -5.68
CA VAL A 214 9.85 15.39 -4.31
C VAL A 214 10.25 16.55 -3.39
N ASP A 215 9.24 17.12 -2.73
CA ASP A 215 9.39 18.18 -1.76
C ASP A 215 8.66 17.79 -0.45
N LYS A 216 9.42 17.68 0.63
CA LYS A 216 8.92 17.28 1.95
C LYS A 216 7.75 18.14 2.47
N ARG A 217 7.63 19.41 2.02
CA ARG A 217 6.56 20.33 2.43
C ARG A 217 5.16 19.81 2.05
N PHE A 218 5.06 18.97 1.04
CA PHE A 218 3.81 18.39 0.53
C PHE A 218 3.46 17.03 1.14
N MET A 219 4.23 16.58 2.13
CA MET A 219 4.03 15.30 2.79
C MET A 219 4.03 15.46 4.32
N SER A 220 3.31 14.58 5.01
CA SER A 220 3.31 14.54 6.48
C SER A 220 2.90 13.14 6.96
N THR A 221 2.83 12.96 8.29
CA THR A 221 2.30 11.76 8.92
C THR A 221 0.91 12.03 9.51
N LEU A 222 0.12 10.98 9.70
CA LEU A 222 -1.19 11.08 10.36
C LEU A 222 -1.07 11.68 11.75
N SER A 223 -0.09 11.25 12.57
CA SER A 223 0.13 11.80 13.92
C SER A 223 0.26 13.32 13.89
N LYS A 224 1.05 13.87 12.97
CA LYS A 224 1.24 15.32 12.84
C LYS A 224 -0.01 16.03 12.31
N LEU A 225 -0.69 15.44 11.33
CA LEU A 225 -1.86 16.05 10.69
C LEU A 225 -3.09 16.04 11.61
N LEU A 226 -3.19 15.07 12.50
CA LEU A 226 -4.28 14.93 13.45
C LEU A 226 -3.95 15.51 14.84
N ASP A 227 -2.74 16.06 15.00
CA ASP A 227 -2.21 16.57 16.28
C ASP A 227 -2.41 15.56 17.43
N THR A 228 -2.06 14.30 17.17
CA THR A 228 -2.28 13.18 18.10
C THR A 228 -1.21 12.12 17.88
N GLU A 229 -0.59 11.64 18.93
CA GLU A 229 0.30 10.49 18.86
C GLU A 229 -0.51 9.24 18.49
N LEU A 230 -0.19 8.64 17.35
CA LEU A 230 -0.81 7.41 16.87
C LEU A 230 0.23 6.30 16.80
N SER A 231 -0.04 5.21 17.48
CA SER A 231 0.71 3.98 17.28
C SER A 231 0.10 3.15 16.15
N LEU A 232 0.86 2.21 15.62
CA LEU A 232 0.38 1.21 14.68
C LEU A 232 -0.84 0.45 15.21
N ASN A 233 -0.81 0.07 16.49
CA ASN A 233 -1.92 -0.62 17.15
C ASN A 233 -3.18 0.24 17.20
N ASP A 234 -3.08 1.54 17.46
CA ASP A 234 -4.23 2.45 17.46
C ASP A 234 -4.91 2.44 16.10
N VAL A 235 -4.12 2.48 15.02
CA VAL A 235 -4.67 2.48 13.64
C VAL A 235 -5.28 1.12 13.30
N VAL A 236 -4.68 0.01 13.72
CA VAL A 236 -5.26 -1.34 13.53
C VAL A 236 -6.57 -1.49 14.31
N LEU A 237 -6.66 -0.97 15.52
CA LEU A 237 -7.92 -0.98 16.29
C LEU A 237 -9.01 -0.15 15.59
N ARG A 238 -8.66 1.02 15.04
CA ARG A 238 -9.59 1.84 14.24
C ARG A 238 -10.06 1.09 13.01
N LEU A 239 -9.16 0.42 12.30
CA LEU A 239 -9.51 -0.44 11.18
C LEU A 239 -10.55 -1.50 11.57
N LEU A 240 -10.27 -2.27 12.62
CA LEU A 240 -11.17 -3.34 13.07
C LEU A 240 -12.53 -2.80 13.53
N ASN A 241 -12.55 -1.66 14.22
CA ASN A 241 -13.79 -1.01 14.61
C ASN A 241 -14.61 -0.56 13.39
N SER A 242 -13.99 0.06 12.39
CA SER A 242 -14.67 0.45 11.15
C SER A 242 -15.17 -0.77 10.38
N MET A 243 -14.35 -1.83 10.25
CA MET A 243 -14.74 -3.04 9.52
C MET A 243 -15.95 -3.76 10.13
N ARG A 244 -16.20 -3.64 11.45
CA ARG A 244 -17.39 -4.20 12.11
C ARG A 244 -18.71 -3.61 11.61
N PHE A 245 -18.71 -2.38 11.11
CA PHE A 245 -19.92 -1.79 10.52
C PHE A 245 -20.23 -2.35 9.13
N TYR A 246 -19.24 -2.93 8.47
CA TYR A 246 -19.32 -3.43 7.10
C TYR A 246 -19.42 -4.95 6.98
N ALA A 247 -19.17 -5.68 8.07
CA ALA A 247 -19.21 -7.13 8.11
C ALA A 247 -20.37 -7.64 8.96
N ASP A 248 -21.07 -8.67 8.52
CA ASP A 248 -21.97 -9.41 9.39
C ASP A 248 -21.14 -10.34 10.30
N ASP A 249 -20.00 -10.87 9.78
CA ASP A 249 -19.03 -11.65 10.52
C ASP A 249 -17.60 -11.13 10.22
N LEU A 250 -16.90 -10.66 11.23
CA LEU A 250 -15.48 -10.25 11.15
C LEU A 250 -14.63 -11.17 12.04
N PHE A 251 -13.77 -11.95 11.43
CA PHE A 251 -12.92 -12.91 12.15
C PHE A 251 -11.45 -12.76 11.77
N SER A 252 -10.55 -13.14 12.66
CA SER A 252 -9.11 -13.17 12.40
C SER A 252 -8.65 -14.60 12.14
N SER A 253 -7.82 -14.78 11.13
CA SER A 253 -7.14 -16.04 10.88
C SER A 253 -5.81 -15.82 10.15
N THR A 254 -4.97 -16.85 10.13
CA THR A 254 -3.79 -16.94 9.25
C THR A 254 -4.19 -17.38 7.83
N LEU A 255 -3.23 -17.51 6.93
CA LEU A 255 -3.45 -18.15 5.63
C LEU A 255 -3.87 -19.61 5.82
N SER A 256 -4.77 -20.12 4.96
CA SER A 256 -5.14 -21.53 4.95
C SER A 256 -3.97 -22.41 4.47
N ALA A 257 -4.08 -23.72 4.67
CA ALA A 257 -3.07 -24.66 4.18
C ALA A 257 -2.87 -24.55 2.67
N GLU A 258 -3.97 -24.45 1.91
CA GLU A 258 -3.95 -24.33 0.45
C GLU A 258 -3.36 -22.99 -0.01
N GLU A 259 -3.64 -21.88 0.72
CA GLU A 259 -3.03 -20.58 0.46
C GLU A 259 -1.51 -20.64 0.74
N LEU A 260 -1.09 -21.29 1.83
CA LEU A 260 0.32 -21.49 2.17
C LEU A 260 1.05 -22.34 1.12
N ASP A 261 0.42 -23.38 0.60
CA ASP A 261 0.99 -24.24 -0.45
C ASP A 261 1.16 -23.48 -1.78
N MET A 262 0.31 -22.51 -2.07
CA MET A 262 0.38 -21.69 -3.29
C MET A 262 1.35 -20.51 -3.19
N LEU A 263 1.56 -19.96 -2.00
CA LEU A 263 2.38 -18.78 -1.75
C LEU A 263 3.79 -18.85 -2.37
N PRO A 264 4.54 -19.96 -2.25
CA PRO A 264 5.87 -20.08 -2.88
C PRO A 264 5.85 -19.89 -4.40
N THR A 265 4.79 -20.32 -5.08
CA THR A 265 4.64 -20.16 -6.53
C THR A 265 4.60 -18.68 -6.93
N TYR A 266 3.85 -17.87 -6.21
CA TYR A 266 3.78 -16.42 -6.48
C TYR A 266 5.03 -15.69 -6.00
N TYR A 267 5.60 -16.10 -4.88
CA TYR A 267 6.86 -15.55 -4.38
C TYR A 267 7.99 -15.73 -5.39
N GLU A 268 8.19 -16.96 -5.94
CA GLU A 268 9.23 -17.22 -6.93
C GLU A 268 9.05 -16.38 -8.21
N ARG A 269 7.82 -16.20 -8.69
CA ARG A 269 7.53 -15.32 -9.85
C ARG A 269 7.95 -13.87 -9.61
N ILE A 270 7.68 -13.33 -8.42
CA ILE A 270 8.06 -11.97 -8.05
C ILE A 270 9.58 -11.89 -7.86
N LEU A 271 10.18 -12.87 -7.25
CA LEU A 271 11.62 -12.96 -7.02
C LEU A 271 12.41 -13.03 -8.35
N GLU A 272 11.97 -13.85 -9.31
CA GLU A 272 12.56 -13.90 -10.65
C GLU A 272 12.48 -12.56 -11.38
N ARG A 273 11.35 -11.86 -11.25
CA ARG A 273 11.21 -10.52 -11.84
C ARG A 273 12.17 -9.53 -11.20
N ASN A 274 12.35 -9.58 -9.89
CA ASN A 274 13.30 -8.74 -9.18
C ASN A 274 14.74 -9.04 -9.63
N ARG A 275 15.16 -10.31 -9.68
CA ARG A 275 16.51 -10.73 -10.14
C ARG A 275 16.89 -10.24 -11.55
N LYS A 276 15.91 -10.03 -12.43
CA LYS A 276 16.15 -9.56 -13.80
C LYS A 276 16.38 -8.04 -13.89
N ILE A 277 16.00 -7.29 -12.88
CA ILE A 277 15.96 -5.82 -12.92
C ILE A 277 16.91 -5.23 -11.88
N MET A 278 17.00 -5.87 -10.74
CA MET A 278 17.88 -5.50 -9.63
C MET A 278 19.27 -6.11 -9.78
#